data_b6de48520dd608dbf7b19d5b95b8f471
#
_entry.id   b6de48520dd608dbf7b19d5b95b8f471
#
_cell.length_a   1.000
_cell.length_b   1.000
_cell.length_c   1.000
_cell.angle_alpha   90.00
_cell.angle_beta   90.00
_cell.angle_gamma   90.00
#
_symmetry.space_group_name_H-M   'P 1'
#
loop_
_entity.id
_entity.type
_entity.pdbx_description
1 polymer ?
#
loop_
_entity_poly.entity_id
_entity_poly.type
_entity_poly.pdbx_seq_one_letter_code
_entity_poly.pdbx_strand_id
1 'polypeptide(L)'
;MEKQTIAVLGPGSWGTALSQVLNDNGHEVRIWGNLPEQINEINTNHTNKHYFKDVVLDENIIAYTDLSEALKDVDAILFVVPTKVTRLVAKQVAKTLDHKAIIMHASKGLEPDSHKLLSTILEEEIPEHLRSDIVVVSGPSHAEETIVRDLTLITAASKDLQTAQYVQELFSNHYFRLYTNTDVIGVETAGALKNIIAVGAGALHGLGFGDNAKAAIIARGLAEITRLGVALGASPLTYSGLSGVGDLIVTGTSIHSRNWRAGDALGRGESLADIEANMGMVIEGISTTRAAYELAQELGVYMPITQAIYQVIYHGTNIKDAIYDIMNNEFKAENEWS
;
A
#
# COMPACT_ATOMS: atom_id res chain seq x y z
N MET A 1 -6.67 18.12 18.83
CA MET A 1 -6.24 18.86 17.61
C MET A 1 -7.37 19.75 17.11
N GLU A 2 -7.07 20.92 16.53
CA GLU A 2 -8.06 21.75 15.85
C GLU A 2 -8.53 21.08 14.55
N LYS A 3 -9.73 21.45 14.06
CA LYS A 3 -10.28 20.97 12.80
C LYS A 3 -9.35 21.35 11.65
N GLN A 4 -9.01 20.39 10.82
CA GLN A 4 -8.16 20.55 9.62
C GLN A 4 -8.99 20.26 8.37
N THR A 5 -8.57 20.79 7.21
CA THR A 5 -9.13 20.47 5.90
C THR A 5 -8.17 19.53 5.16
N ILE A 6 -8.64 18.34 4.79
CA ILE A 6 -7.79 17.28 4.22
C ILE A 6 -8.35 16.83 2.88
N ALA A 7 -7.53 16.92 1.83
CA ALA A 7 -7.85 16.35 0.53
C ALA A 7 -7.38 14.88 0.47
N VAL A 8 -8.29 13.97 0.13
CA VAL A 8 -7.98 12.55 -0.10
C VAL A 8 -8.06 12.27 -1.60
N LEU A 9 -6.93 11.99 -2.22
CA LEU A 9 -6.82 11.77 -3.66
C LEU A 9 -6.93 10.28 -3.97
N GLY A 10 -8.09 9.87 -4.50
CA GLY A 10 -8.41 8.50 -4.87
C GLY A 10 -9.54 7.89 -4.03
N PRO A 11 -10.77 7.85 -4.58
CA PRO A 11 -11.96 7.28 -3.94
C PRO A 11 -12.01 5.74 -4.06
N GLY A 12 -10.86 5.08 -3.93
CA GLY A 12 -10.76 3.63 -3.82
C GLY A 12 -11.23 3.13 -2.44
N SER A 13 -11.21 1.82 -2.21
CA SER A 13 -11.60 1.25 -0.91
C SER A 13 -10.82 1.90 0.25
N TRP A 14 -9.49 1.96 0.13
CA TRP A 14 -8.66 2.51 1.21
C TRP A 14 -8.82 4.02 1.39
N GLY A 15 -8.90 4.79 0.29
CA GLY A 15 -9.14 6.24 0.37
C GLY A 15 -10.49 6.57 1.00
N THR A 16 -11.54 5.81 0.66
CA THR A 16 -12.86 5.97 1.26
C THR A 16 -12.85 5.63 2.76
N ALA A 17 -12.18 4.54 3.16
CA ALA A 17 -12.08 4.17 4.57
C ALA A 17 -11.30 5.21 5.40
N LEU A 18 -10.16 5.71 4.88
CA LEU A 18 -9.39 6.76 5.55
C LEU A 18 -10.14 8.10 5.63
N SER A 19 -10.96 8.42 4.60
CA SER A 19 -11.83 9.60 4.64
C SER A 19 -12.84 9.52 5.79
N GLN A 20 -13.41 8.34 6.03
CA GLN A 20 -14.32 8.14 7.16
C GLN A 20 -13.58 8.30 8.50
N VAL A 21 -12.36 7.75 8.65
CA VAL A 21 -11.54 7.92 9.86
C VAL A 21 -11.26 9.38 10.15
N LEU A 22 -10.85 10.16 9.14
CA LEU A 22 -10.56 11.59 9.27
C LEU A 22 -11.83 12.39 9.63
N ASN A 23 -12.95 12.06 9.00
CA ASN A 23 -14.24 12.69 9.30
C ASN A 23 -14.72 12.35 10.73
N ASP A 24 -14.57 11.10 11.18
CA ASP A 24 -14.89 10.67 12.54
C ASP A 24 -14.06 11.45 13.61
N ASN A 25 -12.88 11.95 13.22
CA ASN A 25 -12.05 12.82 14.06
C ASN A 25 -12.44 14.32 13.99
N GLY A 26 -13.49 14.65 13.25
CA GLY A 26 -14.03 16.01 13.14
C GLY A 26 -13.34 16.90 12.12
N HIS A 27 -12.49 16.34 11.24
CA HIS A 27 -11.84 17.06 10.16
C HIS A 27 -12.79 17.29 8.98
N GLU A 28 -12.51 18.32 8.16
CA GLU A 28 -13.16 18.49 6.86
C GLU A 28 -12.46 17.62 5.83
N VAL A 29 -13.22 16.73 5.20
CA VAL A 29 -12.66 15.76 4.24
C VAL A 29 -13.20 16.02 2.84
N ARG A 30 -12.29 16.21 1.90
CA ARG A 30 -12.58 16.38 0.48
C ARG A 30 -11.96 15.26 -0.31
N ILE A 31 -12.80 14.41 -0.90
CA ILE A 31 -12.33 13.30 -1.74
C ILE A 31 -12.21 13.81 -3.19
N TRP A 32 -11.08 13.54 -3.83
CA TRP A 32 -10.95 13.77 -5.26
C TRP A 32 -10.88 12.46 -6.05
N GLY A 33 -11.62 12.40 -7.16
CA GLY A 33 -11.57 11.28 -8.09
C GLY A 33 -11.96 11.69 -9.51
N ASN A 34 -11.53 10.90 -10.49
CA ASN A 34 -11.69 11.19 -11.91
C ASN A 34 -12.96 10.56 -12.55
N LEU A 35 -13.77 9.82 -11.78
CA LEU A 35 -14.99 9.18 -12.26
C LEU A 35 -16.23 9.96 -11.78
N PRO A 36 -16.89 10.75 -12.65
CA PRO A 36 -18.03 11.59 -12.25
C PRO A 36 -19.17 10.82 -11.61
N GLU A 37 -19.44 9.61 -12.07
CA GLU A 37 -20.52 8.76 -11.52
C GLU A 37 -20.23 8.36 -10.05
N GLN A 38 -18.99 8.00 -9.74
CA GLN A 38 -18.57 7.66 -8.38
C GLN A 38 -18.64 8.89 -7.46
N ILE A 39 -18.17 10.02 -7.93
CA ILE A 39 -18.22 11.28 -7.17
C ILE A 39 -19.67 11.70 -6.89
N ASN A 40 -20.54 11.59 -7.90
CA ASN A 40 -21.96 11.86 -7.73
C ASN A 40 -22.63 10.88 -6.73
N GLU A 41 -22.28 9.59 -6.77
CA GLU A 41 -22.77 8.59 -5.82
C GLU A 41 -22.38 8.96 -4.38
N ILE A 42 -21.14 9.33 -4.14
CA ILE A 42 -20.65 9.75 -2.81
C ILE A 42 -21.44 10.96 -2.32
N ASN A 43 -21.61 11.99 -3.16
CA ASN A 43 -22.26 13.23 -2.75
C ASN A 43 -23.78 13.11 -2.58
N THR A 44 -24.45 12.25 -3.39
CA THR A 44 -25.91 12.17 -3.41
C THR A 44 -26.45 11.07 -2.52
N ASN A 45 -25.79 9.92 -2.51
CA ASN A 45 -26.26 8.74 -1.82
C ASN A 45 -25.44 8.45 -0.56
N HIS A 46 -24.32 9.15 -0.36
CA HIS A 46 -23.34 8.88 0.69
C HIS A 46 -22.88 7.42 0.71
N THR A 47 -22.66 6.85 -0.48
CA THR A 47 -22.22 5.47 -0.67
C THR A 47 -21.07 5.40 -1.69
N ASN A 48 -20.30 4.31 -1.61
CA ASN A 48 -19.31 3.93 -2.62
C ASN A 48 -19.44 2.42 -2.86
N LYS A 49 -20.57 2.02 -3.49
CA LYS A 49 -21.05 0.62 -3.56
C LYS A 49 -20.12 -0.30 -4.35
N HIS A 50 -19.33 0.26 -5.25
CA HIS A 50 -18.31 -0.51 -5.97
C HIS A 50 -17.32 -1.18 -5.00
N TYR A 51 -17.01 -0.52 -3.88
CA TYR A 51 -16.08 -1.02 -2.86
C TYR A 51 -16.80 -1.54 -1.61
N PHE A 52 -17.88 -0.87 -1.19
CA PHE A 52 -18.60 -1.16 0.05
C PHE A 52 -20.10 -1.20 -0.21
N LYS A 53 -20.67 -2.41 -0.34
CA LYS A 53 -22.07 -2.59 -0.74
C LYS A 53 -23.07 -2.03 0.25
N ASP A 54 -22.79 -2.17 1.55
CA ASP A 54 -23.74 -1.92 2.64
C ASP A 54 -23.29 -0.82 3.61
N VAL A 55 -22.31 0.02 3.19
CA VAL A 55 -21.78 1.11 4.02
C VAL A 55 -22.38 2.44 3.56
N VAL A 56 -22.84 3.23 4.53
CA VAL A 56 -23.22 4.63 4.34
C VAL A 56 -22.13 5.50 4.95
N LEU A 57 -21.58 6.40 4.15
CA LEU A 57 -20.58 7.38 4.56
C LEU A 57 -21.23 8.55 5.28
N ASP A 58 -20.46 9.28 6.07
CA ASP A 58 -20.93 10.51 6.69
C ASP A 58 -21.25 11.58 5.62
N GLU A 59 -22.34 12.31 5.79
CA GLU A 59 -22.80 13.35 4.86
C GLU A 59 -21.85 14.56 4.74
N ASN A 60 -20.95 14.74 5.71
CA ASN A 60 -19.94 15.78 5.70
C ASN A 60 -18.73 15.46 4.79
N ILE A 61 -18.62 14.24 4.30
CA ILE A 61 -17.60 13.85 3.32
C ILE A 61 -18.05 14.31 1.94
N ILE A 62 -17.36 15.30 1.37
CA ILE A 62 -17.67 15.85 0.06
C ILE A 62 -16.64 15.39 -0.98
N ALA A 63 -17.12 15.01 -2.15
CA ALA A 63 -16.27 14.52 -3.23
C ALA A 63 -16.28 15.46 -4.45
N TYR A 64 -15.15 15.54 -5.15
CA TYR A 64 -14.91 16.46 -6.26
C TYR A 64 -14.30 15.73 -7.45
N THR A 65 -14.69 16.12 -8.67
CA THR A 65 -13.98 15.77 -9.89
C THR A 65 -12.92 16.81 -10.24
N ASP A 66 -13.13 18.06 -9.84
CA ASP A 66 -12.17 19.16 -10.01
C ASP A 66 -11.12 19.12 -8.88
N LEU A 67 -9.86 18.97 -9.27
CA LEU A 67 -8.74 18.93 -8.32
C LEU A 67 -8.54 20.28 -7.63
N SER A 68 -8.82 21.39 -8.31
CA SER A 68 -8.66 22.73 -7.74
C SER A 68 -9.63 23.00 -6.59
N GLU A 69 -10.86 22.51 -6.70
CA GLU A 69 -11.86 22.61 -5.64
C GLU A 69 -11.50 21.71 -4.44
N ALA A 70 -10.98 20.51 -4.72
CA ALA A 70 -10.57 19.59 -3.66
C ALA A 70 -9.35 20.11 -2.88
N LEU A 71 -8.43 20.84 -3.54
CA LEU A 71 -7.17 21.32 -2.95
C LEU A 71 -7.25 22.74 -2.36
N LYS A 72 -8.40 23.40 -2.45
CA LYS A 72 -8.55 24.78 -1.99
C LYS A 72 -8.36 24.87 -0.46
N ASP A 73 -7.38 25.66 -0.03
CA ASP A 73 -7.10 25.95 1.39
C ASP A 73 -6.92 24.68 2.26
N VAL A 74 -6.30 23.62 1.74
CA VAL A 74 -6.11 22.35 2.47
C VAL A 74 -4.85 22.41 3.35
N ASP A 75 -4.95 21.87 4.56
CA ASP A 75 -3.82 21.70 5.48
C ASP A 75 -2.95 20.49 5.12
N ALA A 76 -3.59 19.44 4.58
CA ALA A 76 -2.92 18.20 4.22
C ALA A 76 -3.56 17.51 3.01
N ILE A 77 -2.74 16.76 2.26
CA ILE A 77 -3.14 16.01 1.07
C ILE A 77 -2.73 14.55 1.25
N LEU A 78 -3.68 13.63 1.14
CA LEU A 78 -3.46 12.19 1.25
C LEU A 78 -3.59 11.51 -0.12
N PHE A 79 -2.49 10.99 -0.66
CA PHE A 79 -2.47 10.20 -1.89
C PHE A 79 -2.84 8.74 -1.60
N VAL A 80 -3.93 8.26 -2.21
CA VAL A 80 -4.40 6.87 -2.13
C VAL A 80 -4.76 6.35 -3.54
N VAL A 81 -4.07 6.87 -4.53
CA VAL A 81 -4.19 6.46 -5.93
C VAL A 81 -3.33 5.23 -6.23
N PRO A 82 -3.63 4.44 -7.27
CA PRO A 82 -2.75 3.37 -7.72
C PRO A 82 -1.33 3.86 -8.00
N THR A 83 -0.32 3.05 -7.66
CA THR A 83 1.11 3.40 -7.77
C THR A 83 1.49 3.96 -9.13
N LYS A 84 1.02 3.35 -10.22
CA LYS A 84 1.32 3.74 -11.61
C LYS A 84 0.87 5.15 -12.00
N VAL A 85 -0.07 5.76 -11.27
CA VAL A 85 -0.57 7.11 -11.57
C VAL A 85 -0.13 8.16 -10.55
N THR A 86 0.58 7.77 -9.49
CA THR A 86 1.01 8.67 -8.41
C THR A 86 1.80 9.86 -8.95
N ARG A 87 2.78 9.65 -9.83
CA ARG A 87 3.58 10.73 -10.45
C ARG A 87 2.72 11.70 -11.25
N LEU A 88 1.77 11.17 -12.03
CA LEU A 88 0.87 12.02 -12.82
C LEU A 88 0.02 12.91 -11.91
N VAL A 89 -0.56 12.32 -10.86
CA VAL A 89 -1.39 13.06 -9.89
C VAL A 89 -0.54 14.07 -9.11
N ALA A 90 0.68 13.71 -8.71
CA ALA A 90 1.60 14.63 -8.04
C ALA A 90 1.94 15.86 -8.91
N LYS A 91 2.16 15.66 -10.22
CA LYS A 91 2.35 16.76 -11.19
C LYS A 91 1.12 17.67 -11.28
N GLN A 92 -0.07 17.11 -11.21
CA GLN A 92 -1.31 17.90 -11.21
C GLN A 92 -1.46 18.70 -9.91
N VAL A 93 -1.19 18.07 -8.76
CA VAL A 93 -1.17 18.74 -7.44
C VAL A 93 -0.20 19.91 -7.46
N ALA A 94 1.04 19.69 -7.89
CA ALA A 94 2.07 20.74 -7.94
C ALA A 94 1.72 21.95 -8.83
N LYS A 95 0.86 21.74 -9.84
CA LYS A 95 0.37 22.84 -10.72
C LYS A 95 -0.83 23.57 -10.14
N THR A 96 -1.57 22.94 -9.24
CA THR A 96 -2.85 23.44 -8.72
C THR A 96 -2.71 24.04 -7.32
N LEU A 97 -1.85 23.45 -6.50
CA LEU A 97 -1.62 23.89 -5.12
C LEU A 97 -0.86 25.23 -5.10
N ASP A 98 -1.37 26.20 -4.38
CA ASP A 98 -0.82 27.57 -4.29
C ASP A 98 -0.28 27.93 -2.91
N HIS A 99 -0.35 27.00 -1.97
CA HIS A 99 0.12 27.15 -0.59
C HIS A 99 0.84 25.88 -0.11
N LYS A 100 1.41 25.93 1.06
CA LYS A 100 2.19 24.84 1.66
C LYS A 100 1.27 23.89 2.42
N ALA A 101 1.29 22.58 2.07
CA ALA A 101 0.51 21.54 2.73
C ALA A 101 1.41 20.37 3.18
N ILE A 102 0.93 19.56 4.13
CA ILE A 102 1.54 18.27 4.45
C ILE A 102 1.12 17.26 3.38
N ILE A 103 2.10 16.57 2.82
CA ILE A 103 1.85 15.54 1.81
C ILE A 103 1.92 14.17 2.48
N MET A 104 0.85 13.42 2.38
CA MET A 104 0.76 12.06 2.90
C MET A 104 0.51 11.08 1.76
N HIS A 105 0.97 9.85 1.88
CA HIS A 105 0.50 8.76 1.03
C HIS A 105 0.27 7.48 1.81
N ALA A 106 -0.73 6.72 1.36
CA ALA A 106 -1.07 5.40 1.87
C ALA A 106 -1.11 4.34 0.74
N SER A 107 -0.63 4.70 -0.45
CA SER A 107 -0.43 3.77 -1.57
C SER A 107 0.77 2.87 -1.31
N LYS A 108 0.70 1.62 -1.76
CA LYS A 108 1.68 0.57 -1.44
C LYS A 108 2.22 -0.07 -2.72
N GLY A 109 3.45 0.24 -3.11
CA GLY A 109 4.12 -0.28 -4.30
C GLY A 109 5.36 0.53 -4.67
N LEU A 110 6.06 0.09 -5.72
CA LEU A 110 7.17 0.81 -6.34
C LEU A 110 6.71 1.34 -7.70
N GLU A 111 7.21 2.50 -8.12
CA GLU A 111 6.94 2.98 -9.50
C GLU A 111 7.49 1.97 -10.51
N PRO A 112 6.67 1.48 -11.46
CA PRO A 112 7.06 0.36 -12.32
C PRO A 112 8.32 0.59 -13.15
N ASP A 113 8.50 1.79 -13.71
CA ASP A 113 9.58 2.07 -14.66
C ASP A 113 10.88 2.57 -13.99
N SER A 114 10.76 3.27 -12.88
CA SER A 114 11.92 3.86 -12.19
C SER A 114 12.34 3.10 -10.93
N HIS A 115 11.53 2.15 -10.49
CA HIS A 115 11.67 1.38 -9.23
C HIS A 115 11.72 2.25 -7.98
N LYS A 116 11.36 3.53 -8.09
CA LYS A 116 11.41 4.49 -6.98
C LYS A 116 10.29 4.28 -5.97
N LEU A 117 10.59 4.64 -4.74
CA LEU A 117 9.61 4.78 -3.67
C LEU A 117 8.66 5.94 -3.98
N LEU A 118 7.41 5.85 -3.52
CA LEU A 118 6.40 6.87 -3.78
C LEU A 118 6.74 8.20 -3.08
N SER A 119 7.35 8.15 -1.90
CA SER A 119 7.87 9.34 -1.22
C SER A 119 8.89 10.08 -2.10
N THR A 120 9.81 9.36 -2.74
CA THR A 120 10.78 9.94 -3.68
C THR A 120 10.08 10.59 -4.88
N ILE A 121 9.04 9.95 -5.42
CA ILE A 121 8.25 10.52 -6.52
C ILE A 121 7.57 11.81 -6.09
N LEU A 122 6.97 11.82 -4.91
CA LEU A 122 6.31 13.01 -4.36
C LEU A 122 7.33 14.13 -4.08
N GLU A 123 8.55 13.80 -3.63
CA GLU A 123 9.64 14.77 -3.47
C GLU A 123 10.09 15.38 -4.82
N GLU A 124 10.15 14.57 -5.88
CA GLU A 124 10.54 15.02 -7.20
C GLU A 124 9.50 15.94 -7.86
N GLU A 125 8.22 15.63 -7.68
CA GLU A 125 7.15 16.29 -8.42
C GLU A 125 6.51 17.47 -7.67
N ILE A 126 6.53 17.46 -6.33
CA ILE A 126 5.95 18.54 -5.50
C ILE A 126 7.10 19.36 -4.89
N PRO A 127 7.34 20.59 -5.35
CA PRO A 127 8.43 21.43 -4.86
C PRO A 127 8.32 21.75 -3.35
N GLU A 128 9.46 21.98 -2.70
CA GLU A 128 9.55 22.25 -1.25
C GLU A 128 8.72 23.46 -0.78
N HIS A 129 8.49 24.44 -1.65
CA HIS A 129 7.67 25.59 -1.28
C HIS A 129 6.17 25.26 -1.20
N LEU A 130 5.74 24.11 -1.75
CA LEU A 130 4.37 23.61 -1.70
C LEU A 130 4.16 22.46 -0.71
N ARG A 131 5.23 21.92 -0.13
CA ARG A 131 5.13 20.82 0.84
C ARG A 131 5.85 21.12 2.15
N SER A 132 5.25 20.82 3.29
CA SER A 132 5.92 20.89 4.58
C SER A 132 6.86 19.72 4.78
N ASP A 133 6.35 18.51 4.58
CA ASP A 133 7.09 17.23 4.59
C ASP A 133 6.25 16.15 3.89
N ILE A 134 6.82 14.94 3.76
CA ILE A 134 6.11 13.76 3.24
C ILE A 134 5.98 12.73 4.35
N VAL A 135 4.76 12.21 4.52
CA VAL A 135 4.45 11.19 5.52
C VAL A 135 3.88 9.94 4.86
N VAL A 136 4.47 8.82 5.17
CA VAL A 136 3.98 7.49 4.74
C VAL A 136 3.06 6.93 5.80
N VAL A 137 1.86 6.53 5.40
CA VAL A 137 0.87 5.88 6.27
C VAL A 137 0.72 4.42 5.85
N SER A 138 1.20 3.47 6.66
CA SER A 138 1.23 2.05 6.31
C SER A 138 1.14 1.16 7.55
N GLY A 139 0.62 -0.07 7.38
CA GLY A 139 0.47 -1.05 8.45
C GLY A 139 -0.66 -2.03 8.15
N PRO A 140 -0.95 -2.96 9.08
CA PRO A 140 -2.01 -3.96 8.91
C PRO A 140 -3.37 -3.28 8.88
N SER A 141 -3.99 -3.23 7.70
CA SER A 141 -5.22 -2.47 7.49
C SER A 141 -5.98 -2.95 6.25
N HIS A 142 -7.08 -3.66 6.48
CA HIS A 142 -8.07 -3.91 5.45
C HIS A 142 -9.12 -2.79 5.47
N ALA A 143 -9.41 -2.24 4.30
CA ALA A 143 -10.38 -1.16 4.17
C ALA A 143 -11.77 -1.59 4.64
N GLU A 144 -12.12 -2.87 4.42
CA GLU A 144 -13.37 -3.51 4.80
C GLU A 144 -13.57 -3.54 6.33
N GLU A 145 -12.50 -3.69 7.09
CA GLU A 145 -12.52 -3.68 8.56
C GLU A 145 -12.49 -2.24 9.09
N THR A 146 -11.63 -1.40 8.51
CA THR A 146 -11.49 -0.01 8.93
C THR A 146 -12.78 0.79 8.73
N ILE A 147 -13.49 0.59 7.62
CA ILE A 147 -14.71 1.34 7.30
C ILE A 147 -15.86 1.05 8.29
N VAL A 148 -15.86 -0.13 8.87
CA VAL A 148 -16.83 -0.53 9.93
C VAL A 148 -16.32 -0.25 11.34
N ARG A 149 -15.21 0.51 11.45
CA ARG A 149 -14.61 0.95 12.72
C ARG A 149 -14.03 -0.19 13.56
N ASP A 150 -13.53 -1.26 12.94
CA ASP A 150 -12.78 -2.29 13.65
C ASP A 150 -11.39 -1.78 14.04
N LEU A 151 -10.82 -2.40 15.09
CA LEU A 151 -9.56 -1.96 15.66
C LEU A 151 -8.41 -2.05 14.65
N THR A 152 -7.85 -0.90 14.30
CA THR A 152 -6.78 -0.79 13.32
C THR A 152 -5.60 0.00 13.89
N LEU A 153 -4.41 -0.61 13.85
CA LEU A 153 -3.16 0.01 14.30
C LEU A 153 -2.18 0.06 13.15
N ILE A 154 -1.71 1.25 12.78
CA ILE A 154 -0.77 1.47 11.67
C ILE A 154 0.35 2.44 12.05
N THR A 155 1.23 2.76 11.11
CA THR A 155 2.39 3.62 11.29
C THR A 155 2.28 4.87 10.42
N ALA A 156 2.62 6.04 10.99
CA ALA A 156 2.95 7.26 10.27
C ALA A 156 4.46 7.44 10.28
N ALA A 157 5.10 7.47 9.11
CA ALA A 157 6.55 7.63 9.00
C ALA A 157 6.90 8.91 8.23
N SER A 158 7.75 9.74 8.84
CA SER A 158 8.32 10.94 8.24
C SER A 158 9.76 11.14 8.72
N LYS A 159 10.60 11.76 7.90
CA LYS A 159 11.96 12.14 8.29
C LYS A 159 11.95 13.12 9.48
N ASP A 160 10.91 13.96 9.56
CA ASP A 160 10.64 14.81 10.74
C ASP A 160 9.63 14.16 11.68
N LEU A 161 10.06 13.87 12.90
CA LEU A 161 9.21 13.25 13.91
C LEU A 161 8.00 14.12 14.29
N GLN A 162 8.12 15.43 14.26
CA GLN A 162 7.01 16.33 14.61
C GLN A 162 5.90 16.23 13.57
N THR A 163 6.26 16.15 12.30
CA THR A 163 5.29 15.92 11.20
C THR A 163 4.64 14.54 11.30
N ALA A 164 5.40 13.49 11.66
CA ALA A 164 4.83 12.17 11.92
C ALA A 164 3.83 12.19 13.09
N GLN A 165 4.15 12.93 14.17
CA GLN A 165 3.26 13.10 15.32
C GLN A 165 2.00 13.89 14.96
N TYR A 166 2.13 14.94 14.14
CA TYR A 166 0.97 15.67 13.64
C TYR A 166 0.01 14.75 12.86
N VAL A 167 0.53 13.91 11.95
CA VAL A 167 -0.30 12.93 11.22
C VAL A 167 -0.85 11.85 12.15
N GLN A 168 -0.10 11.44 13.17
CA GLN A 168 -0.61 10.56 14.22
C GLN A 168 -1.85 11.14 14.90
N GLU A 169 -1.85 12.43 15.24
CA GLU A 169 -2.99 13.10 15.86
C GLU A 169 -4.18 13.24 14.90
N LEU A 170 -3.94 13.51 13.60
CA LEU A 170 -5.00 13.61 12.58
C LEU A 170 -5.87 12.34 12.52
N PHE A 171 -5.25 11.18 12.58
CA PHE A 171 -5.94 9.92 12.36
C PHE A 171 -6.35 9.18 13.63
N SER A 172 -5.67 9.42 14.78
CA SER A 172 -5.88 8.58 15.96
C SER A 172 -7.19 8.87 16.69
N ASN A 173 -7.93 7.79 16.95
CA ASN A 173 -9.16 7.80 17.75
C ASN A 173 -9.31 6.48 18.55
N HIS A 174 -10.51 6.14 19.00
CA HIS A 174 -10.78 4.96 19.85
C HIS A 174 -10.69 3.61 19.11
N TYR A 175 -10.77 3.60 17.76
CA TYR A 175 -10.65 2.37 16.95
C TYR A 175 -9.49 2.41 15.96
N PHE A 176 -8.93 3.58 15.65
CA PHE A 176 -7.85 3.75 14.70
C PHE A 176 -6.67 4.45 15.36
N ARG A 177 -5.51 3.81 15.40
CA ARG A 177 -4.34 4.35 16.10
C ARG A 177 -3.07 4.29 15.25
N LEU A 178 -2.35 5.41 15.19
CA LEU A 178 -1.06 5.50 14.55
C LEU A 178 0.09 5.45 15.57
N TYR A 179 1.18 4.81 15.16
CA TYR A 179 2.49 4.89 15.80
C TYR A 179 3.45 5.65 14.88
N THR A 180 4.32 6.46 15.44
CA THR A 180 5.30 7.23 14.66
C THR A 180 6.54 6.42 14.35
N ASN A 181 7.17 6.70 13.20
CA ASN A 181 8.46 6.16 12.80
C ASN A 181 9.23 7.25 12.02
N THR A 182 10.56 7.22 12.04
CA THR A 182 11.41 8.11 11.23
C THR A 182 12.04 7.40 10.03
N ASP A 183 11.90 6.08 9.94
CA ASP A 183 12.39 5.28 8.82
C ASP A 183 11.33 5.18 7.70
N VAL A 184 11.24 6.23 6.89
CA VAL A 184 10.34 6.32 5.74
C VAL A 184 10.61 5.17 4.76
N ILE A 185 11.90 4.90 4.44
CA ILE A 185 12.30 3.85 3.50
C ILE A 185 11.82 2.47 3.97
N GLY A 186 12.03 2.15 5.24
CA GLY A 186 11.63 0.87 5.80
C GLY A 186 10.12 0.66 5.81
N VAL A 187 9.36 1.68 6.22
CA VAL A 187 7.89 1.62 6.24
C VAL A 187 7.31 1.47 4.82
N GLU A 188 7.87 2.17 3.86
CA GLU A 188 7.40 2.16 2.47
C GLU A 188 7.76 0.87 1.74
N THR A 189 9.01 0.40 1.87
CA THR A 189 9.46 -0.86 1.27
C THR A 189 8.73 -2.06 1.86
N ALA A 190 8.49 -2.08 3.17
CA ALA A 190 7.70 -3.12 3.81
C ALA A 190 6.27 -3.18 3.22
N GLY A 191 5.59 -2.04 3.15
CA GLY A 191 4.24 -1.94 2.59
C GLY A 191 4.15 -2.32 1.11
N ALA A 192 5.17 -2.02 0.30
CA ALA A 192 5.23 -2.37 -1.11
C ALA A 192 5.48 -3.87 -1.31
N LEU A 193 6.54 -4.40 -0.71
CA LEU A 193 7.06 -5.75 -1.00
C LEU A 193 6.21 -6.87 -0.38
N LYS A 194 5.49 -6.61 0.72
CA LYS A 194 4.56 -7.60 1.29
C LYS A 194 3.55 -8.14 0.29
N ASN A 195 3.16 -7.30 -0.68
CA ASN A 195 2.17 -7.67 -1.70
C ASN A 195 2.67 -8.81 -2.59
N ILE A 196 3.97 -8.90 -2.84
CA ILE A 196 4.62 -10.01 -3.56
C ILE A 196 4.47 -11.30 -2.76
N ILE A 197 4.81 -11.25 -1.48
CA ILE A 197 4.74 -12.42 -0.60
C ILE A 197 3.29 -12.89 -0.43
N ALA A 198 2.33 -11.97 -0.41
CA ALA A 198 0.91 -12.31 -0.37
C ALA A 198 0.46 -13.08 -1.62
N VAL A 199 0.95 -12.74 -2.81
CA VAL A 199 0.72 -13.53 -4.04
C VAL A 199 1.29 -14.95 -3.86
N GLY A 200 2.51 -15.08 -3.39
CA GLY A 200 3.13 -16.39 -3.13
C GLY A 200 2.36 -17.22 -2.09
N ALA A 201 1.94 -16.59 -0.99
CA ALA A 201 1.16 -17.28 0.05
C ALA A 201 -0.21 -17.76 -0.47
N GLY A 202 -0.87 -16.92 -1.29
CA GLY A 202 -2.10 -17.32 -1.99
C GLY A 202 -1.86 -18.49 -2.94
N ALA A 203 -0.77 -18.47 -3.73
CA ALA A 203 -0.44 -19.55 -4.66
C ALA A 203 -0.22 -20.89 -3.94
N LEU A 204 0.46 -20.90 -2.81
CA LEU A 204 0.60 -22.09 -1.97
C LEU A 204 -0.76 -22.60 -1.48
N HIS A 205 -1.66 -21.71 -1.08
CA HIS A 205 -3.02 -22.09 -0.69
C HIS A 205 -3.80 -22.70 -1.86
N GLY A 206 -3.79 -22.08 -3.03
CA GLY A 206 -4.46 -22.57 -4.23
C GLY A 206 -3.97 -23.95 -4.69
N LEU A 207 -2.70 -24.27 -4.45
CA LEU A 207 -2.09 -25.58 -4.66
C LEU A 207 -2.45 -26.62 -3.59
N GLY A 208 -3.12 -26.21 -2.48
CA GLY A 208 -3.50 -27.09 -1.39
C GLY A 208 -2.43 -27.30 -0.31
N PHE A 209 -1.37 -26.48 -0.27
CA PHE A 209 -0.39 -26.54 0.83
C PHE A 209 -0.98 -26.03 2.15
N GLY A 210 -0.54 -26.63 3.25
CA GLY A 210 -1.00 -26.33 4.60
C GLY A 210 -0.32 -25.13 5.26
N ASP A 211 -0.59 -24.96 6.55
CA ASP A 211 -0.15 -23.77 7.32
C ASP A 211 1.37 -23.69 7.51
N ASN A 212 2.08 -24.83 7.54
CA ASN A 212 3.55 -24.83 7.61
C ASN A 212 4.18 -24.12 6.41
N ALA A 213 3.69 -24.38 5.18
CA ALA A 213 4.18 -23.73 3.98
C ALA A 213 3.85 -22.22 3.98
N LYS A 214 2.64 -21.86 4.42
CA LYS A 214 2.24 -20.44 4.55
C LYS A 214 3.09 -19.70 5.59
N ALA A 215 3.32 -20.30 6.75
CA ALA A 215 4.20 -19.72 7.77
C ALA A 215 5.64 -19.55 7.27
N ALA A 216 6.16 -20.55 6.56
CA ALA A 216 7.50 -20.52 5.99
C ALA A 216 7.65 -19.40 4.95
N ILE A 217 6.70 -19.23 4.01
CA ILE A 217 6.79 -18.16 3.01
C ILE A 217 6.68 -16.77 3.64
N ILE A 218 5.86 -16.60 4.67
CA ILE A 218 5.75 -15.34 5.41
C ILE A 218 7.08 -15.00 6.11
N ALA A 219 7.66 -15.95 6.85
CA ALA A 219 8.91 -15.74 7.58
C ALA A 219 10.09 -15.49 6.61
N ARG A 220 10.25 -16.31 5.58
CA ARG A 220 11.33 -16.14 4.58
C ARG A 220 11.10 -14.92 3.70
N GLY A 221 9.85 -14.62 3.37
CA GLY A 221 9.47 -13.41 2.64
C GLY A 221 9.81 -12.14 3.42
N LEU A 222 9.57 -12.12 4.73
CA LEU A 222 9.98 -11.00 5.59
C LEU A 222 11.50 -10.78 5.55
N ALA A 223 12.28 -11.87 5.55
CA ALA A 223 13.73 -11.78 5.43
C ALA A 223 14.17 -11.19 4.08
N GLU A 224 13.52 -11.55 2.96
CA GLU A 224 13.78 -10.93 1.64
C GLU A 224 13.43 -9.44 1.63
N ILE A 225 12.24 -9.08 2.13
CA ILE A 225 11.79 -7.69 2.25
C ILE A 225 12.81 -6.88 3.06
N THR A 226 13.27 -7.42 4.18
CA THR A 226 14.27 -6.77 5.04
C THR A 226 15.59 -6.58 4.32
N ARG A 227 16.09 -7.59 3.58
CA ARG A 227 17.34 -7.48 2.81
C ARG A 227 17.29 -6.34 1.79
N LEU A 228 16.25 -6.31 0.97
CA LEU A 228 16.11 -5.25 -0.04
C LEU A 228 15.96 -3.88 0.61
N GLY A 229 15.14 -3.77 1.65
CA GLY A 229 14.96 -2.49 2.34
C GLY A 229 16.24 -1.99 3.02
N VAL A 230 17.03 -2.87 3.65
CA VAL A 230 18.34 -2.51 4.23
C VAL A 230 19.32 -2.07 3.14
N ALA A 231 19.32 -2.73 1.99
CA ALA A 231 20.14 -2.31 0.85
C ALA A 231 19.73 -0.91 0.33
N LEU A 232 18.50 -0.50 0.52
CA LEU A 232 18.01 0.85 0.22
C LEU A 232 18.21 1.86 1.37
N GLY A 233 18.75 1.44 2.50
CA GLY A 233 19.07 2.29 3.65
C GLY A 233 18.07 2.25 4.80
N ALA A 234 17.12 1.31 4.81
CA ALA A 234 16.16 1.13 5.89
C ALA A 234 16.79 0.52 7.16
N SER A 235 16.16 0.78 8.29
CA SER A 235 16.48 0.09 9.56
C SER A 235 15.86 -1.31 9.58
N PRO A 236 16.62 -2.37 9.88
CA PRO A 236 16.07 -3.73 10.00
C PRO A 236 15.00 -3.85 11.09
N LEU A 237 15.02 -3.02 12.13
CA LEU A 237 14.02 -3.02 13.20
C LEU A 237 12.63 -2.62 12.72
N THR A 238 12.51 -1.81 11.69
CA THR A 238 11.23 -1.39 11.11
C THR A 238 10.39 -2.58 10.65
N TYR A 239 11.04 -3.62 10.14
CA TYR A 239 10.36 -4.81 9.63
C TYR A 239 9.75 -5.72 10.72
N SER A 240 10.17 -5.56 11.97
CA SER A 240 9.57 -6.25 13.12
C SER A 240 8.31 -5.55 13.65
N GLY A 241 7.98 -4.37 13.10
CA GLY A 241 6.83 -3.55 13.51
C GLY A 241 5.56 -3.77 12.71
N LEU A 242 4.63 -2.82 12.89
CA LEU A 242 3.30 -2.86 12.24
C LEU A 242 3.41 -2.86 10.71
N SER A 243 4.24 -2.00 10.12
CA SER A 243 4.39 -1.90 8.66
C SER A 243 5.14 -3.09 8.06
N GLY A 244 5.94 -3.81 8.85
CA GLY A 244 6.67 -5.01 8.44
C GLY A 244 5.86 -6.27 8.68
N VAL A 245 6.22 -7.01 9.73
CA VAL A 245 5.60 -8.31 10.06
C VAL A 245 4.08 -8.21 10.23
N GLY A 246 3.57 -7.13 10.83
CA GLY A 246 2.13 -6.96 11.04
C GLY A 246 1.34 -6.91 9.73
N ASP A 247 1.77 -6.03 8.82
CA ASP A 247 1.11 -5.85 7.52
C ASP A 247 1.32 -7.06 6.59
N LEU A 248 2.46 -7.74 6.70
CA LEU A 248 2.74 -8.97 5.97
C LEU A 248 1.83 -10.13 6.42
N ILE A 249 1.63 -10.32 7.72
CA ILE A 249 0.75 -11.37 8.25
C ILE A 249 -0.67 -11.14 7.76
N VAL A 250 -1.25 -9.95 8.00
CA VAL A 250 -2.64 -9.69 7.62
C VAL A 250 -2.85 -9.82 6.12
N THR A 251 -1.88 -9.41 5.30
CA THR A 251 -2.00 -9.46 3.83
C THR A 251 -1.78 -10.87 3.28
N GLY A 252 -0.85 -11.63 3.87
CA GLY A 252 -0.50 -12.99 3.42
C GLY A 252 -1.46 -14.09 3.91
N THR A 253 -2.33 -13.79 4.87
CA THR A 253 -3.26 -14.79 5.44
C THR A 253 -4.74 -14.47 5.23
N SER A 254 -5.09 -13.27 4.78
CA SER A 254 -6.48 -12.83 4.67
C SER A 254 -7.05 -12.98 3.27
N ILE A 255 -8.27 -13.49 3.19
CA ILE A 255 -9.08 -13.54 1.96
C ILE A 255 -9.51 -12.15 1.46
N HIS A 256 -9.42 -11.11 2.29
CA HIS A 256 -9.65 -9.72 1.89
C HIS A 256 -8.48 -9.17 1.06
N SER A 257 -7.30 -9.78 1.15
CA SER A 257 -6.15 -9.38 0.35
C SER A 257 -6.34 -9.72 -1.13
N ARG A 258 -6.39 -8.70 -1.98
CA ARG A 258 -6.44 -8.87 -3.44
C ARG A 258 -5.23 -9.65 -3.97
N ASN A 259 -4.06 -9.36 -3.44
CA ASN A 259 -2.82 -10.05 -3.83
C ASN A 259 -2.85 -11.53 -3.46
N TRP A 260 -3.34 -11.84 -2.26
CA TRP A 260 -3.52 -13.22 -1.83
C TRP A 260 -4.53 -13.96 -2.71
N ARG A 261 -5.69 -13.33 -3.01
CA ARG A 261 -6.70 -13.94 -3.91
C ARG A 261 -6.18 -14.16 -5.32
N ALA A 262 -5.39 -13.23 -5.86
CA ALA A 262 -4.74 -13.42 -7.15
C ALA A 262 -3.77 -14.60 -7.14
N GLY A 263 -2.97 -14.74 -6.09
CA GLY A 263 -2.11 -15.90 -5.89
C GLY A 263 -2.88 -17.21 -5.78
N ASP A 264 -3.97 -17.23 -5.00
CA ASP A 264 -4.83 -18.41 -4.84
C ASP A 264 -5.43 -18.89 -6.19
N ALA A 265 -5.90 -17.96 -7.01
CA ALA A 265 -6.38 -18.26 -8.36
C ALA A 265 -5.27 -18.79 -9.29
N LEU A 266 -4.06 -18.17 -9.25
CA LEU A 266 -2.88 -18.68 -9.96
C LEU A 266 -2.54 -20.11 -9.52
N GLY A 267 -2.56 -20.37 -8.21
CA GLY A 267 -2.31 -21.70 -7.66
C GLY A 267 -3.32 -22.76 -8.10
N ARG A 268 -4.54 -22.35 -8.38
CA ARG A 268 -5.60 -23.22 -8.97
C ARG A 268 -5.46 -23.41 -10.47
N GLY A 269 -4.54 -22.70 -11.12
CA GLY A 269 -4.27 -22.80 -12.55
C GLY A 269 -5.03 -21.81 -13.42
N GLU A 270 -5.63 -20.76 -12.84
CA GLU A 270 -6.24 -19.67 -13.62
C GLU A 270 -5.14 -18.84 -14.30
N SER A 271 -5.43 -18.33 -15.50
CA SER A 271 -4.48 -17.45 -16.19
C SER A 271 -4.46 -16.05 -15.56
N LEU A 272 -3.31 -15.37 -15.62
CA LEU A 272 -3.19 -14.00 -15.11
C LEU A 272 -4.21 -13.06 -15.78
N ALA A 273 -4.44 -13.20 -17.08
CA ALA A 273 -5.40 -12.38 -17.82
C ALA A 273 -6.84 -12.56 -17.30
N ASP A 274 -7.25 -13.79 -17.00
CA ASP A 274 -8.57 -14.08 -16.43
C ASP A 274 -8.69 -13.50 -15.02
N ILE A 275 -7.64 -13.62 -14.21
CA ILE A 275 -7.60 -13.08 -12.85
C ILE A 275 -7.75 -11.56 -12.86
N GLU A 276 -7.00 -10.86 -13.71
CA GLU A 276 -7.09 -9.39 -13.84
C GLU A 276 -8.49 -8.96 -14.32
N ALA A 277 -9.05 -9.66 -15.30
CA ALA A 277 -10.39 -9.37 -15.80
C ALA A 277 -11.49 -9.60 -14.75
N ASN A 278 -11.40 -10.69 -13.98
CA ASN A 278 -12.39 -11.04 -12.96
C ASN A 278 -12.29 -10.16 -11.69
N MET A 279 -11.10 -9.67 -11.34
CA MET A 279 -10.94 -8.87 -10.13
C MET A 279 -11.38 -7.42 -10.30
N GLY A 280 -11.38 -6.87 -11.51
CA GLY A 280 -11.84 -5.49 -11.81
C GLY A 280 -11.10 -4.39 -11.04
N MET A 281 -10.00 -4.72 -10.37
CA MET A 281 -9.20 -3.82 -9.53
C MET A 281 -7.72 -4.11 -9.70
N VAL A 282 -6.87 -3.10 -9.46
CA VAL A 282 -5.41 -3.23 -9.55
C VAL A 282 -4.88 -4.24 -8.52
N ILE A 283 -4.01 -5.14 -8.98
CA ILE A 283 -3.27 -6.11 -8.17
C ILE A 283 -1.82 -5.61 -8.09
N GLU A 284 -1.55 -4.79 -7.07
CA GLU A 284 -0.24 -4.14 -6.93
C GLU A 284 0.93 -5.14 -6.81
N GLY A 285 0.70 -6.32 -6.23
CA GLY A 285 1.71 -7.36 -6.10
C GLY A 285 2.29 -7.84 -7.42
N ILE A 286 1.53 -7.79 -8.51
CA ILE A 286 2.00 -8.19 -9.84
C ILE A 286 3.04 -7.19 -10.37
N SER A 287 2.66 -5.91 -10.45
CA SER A 287 3.60 -4.86 -10.93
C SER A 287 4.80 -4.68 -9.99
N THR A 288 4.57 -4.74 -8.67
CA THR A 288 5.63 -4.66 -7.67
C THR A 288 6.61 -5.82 -7.77
N THR A 289 6.17 -7.03 -8.17
CA THR A 289 7.06 -8.18 -8.36
C THR A 289 8.14 -7.88 -9.42
N ARG A 290 7.75 -7.29 -10.55
CA ARG A 290 8.74 -6.91 -11.59
C ARG A 290 9.70 -5.87 -11.06
N ALA A 291 9.19 -4.75 -10.53
CA ALA A 291 10.02 -3.66 -10.04
C ALA A 291 11.00 -4.12 -8.95
N ALA A 292 10.53 -4.94 -8.00
CA ALA A 292 11.37 -5.46 -6.93
C ALA A 292 12.43 -6.46 -7.44
N TYR A 293 12.08 -7.32 -8.40
CA TYR A 293 13.03 -8.24 -9.00
C TYR A 293 14.13 -7.49 -9.74
N GLU A 294 13.77 -6.53 -10.60
CA GLU A 294 14.74 -5.73 -11.36
C GLU A 294 15.64 -4.91 -10.43
N LEU A 295 15.06 -4.26 -9.42
CA LEU A 295 15.81 -3.52 -8.40
C LEU A 295 16.74 -4.42 -7.58
N ALA A 296 16.30 -5.63 -7.21
CA ALA A 296 17.14 -6.59 -6.50
C ALA A 296 18.35 -7.05 -7.36
N GLN A 297 18.16 -7.24 -8.68
CA GLN A 297 19.27 -7.54 -9.61
C GLN A 297 20.26 -6.39 -9.69
N GLU A 298 19.78 -5.15 -9.82
CA GLU A 298 20.63 -3.95 -9.87
C GLU A 298 21.49 -3.79 -8.61
N LEU A 299 20.92 -4.09 -7.44
CA LEU A 299 21.58 -3.97 -6.15
C LEU A 299 22.35 -5.22 -5.70
N GLY A 300 22.25 -6.32 -6.45
CA GLY A 300 22.87 -7.60 -6.08
C GLY A 300 22.24 -8.24 -4.83
N VAL A 301 20.96 -8.01 -4.56
CA VAL A 301 20.25 -8.54 -3.38
C VAL A 301 19.61 -9.88 -3.69
N TYR A 302 19.87 -10.88 -2.84
CA TYR A 302 19.34 -12.23 -3.00
C TYR A 302 17.87 -12.31 -2.54
N MET A 303 16.95 -12.53 -3.50
CA MET A 303 15.51 -12.59 -3.28
C MET A 303 14.85 -13.78 -4.03
N PRO A 304 15.12 -15.02 -3.60
CA PRO A 304 14.69 -16.22 -4.33
C PRO A 304 13.16 -16.39 -4.40
N ILE A 305 12.38 -16.00 -3.39
CA ILE A 305 10.91 -16.07 -3.42
C ILE A 305 10.37 -15.06 -4.44
N THR A 306 10.86 -13.82 -4.39
CA THR A 306 10.49 -12.76 -5.35
C THR A 306 10.85 -13.17 -6.78
N GLN A 307 12.03 -13.76 -6.98
CA GLN A 307 12.46 -14.30 -8.28
C GLN A 307 11.54 -15.41 -8.79
N ALA A 308 11.18 -16.36 -7.94
CA ALA A 308 10.28 -17.46 -8.31
C ALA A 308 8.90 -16.95 -8.71
N ILE A 309 8.34 -16.00 -7.95
CA ILE A 309 7.06 -15.36 -8.27
C ILE A 309 7.15 -14.59 -9.60
N TYR A 310 8.26 -13.89 -9.85
CA TYR A 310 8.53 -13.21 -11.11
C TYR A 310 8.55 -14.19 -12.29
N GLN A 311 9.24 -15.34 -12.17
CA GLN A 311 9.28 -16.37 -13.22
C GLN A 311 7.89 -16.94 -13.52
N VAL A 312 7.10 -17.18 -12.49
CA VAL A 312 5.71 -17.65 -12.65
C VAL A 312 4.87 -16.63 -13.40
N ILE A 313 4.88 -15.36 -12.96
CA ILE A 313 4.00 -14.31 -13.48
C ILE A 313 4.39 -13.90 -14.91
N TYR A 314 5.69 -13.70 -15.17
CA TYR A 314 6.16 -13.06 -16.41
C TYR A 314 6.77 -14.01 -17.42
N HIS A 315 7.17 -15.22 -17.01
CA HIS A 315 7.76 -16.23 -17.90
C HIS A 315 6.96 -17.52 -18.01
N GLY A 316 5.83 -17.62 -17.28
CA GLY A 316 4.94 -18.78 -17.35
C GLY A 316 5.54 -20.06 -16.74
N THR A 317 6.55 -19.94 -15.88
CA THR A 317 7.11 -21.07 -15.15
C THR A 317 6.03 -21.74 -14.32
N ASN A 318 5.99 -23.09 -14.34
CA ASN A 318 5.03 -23.83 -13.51
C ASN A 318 5.31 -23.57 -12.03
N ILE A 319 4.26 -23.28 -11.26
CA ILE A 319 4.41 -22.92 -9.84
C ILE A 319 5.08 -24.04 -9.03
N LYS A 320 4.76 -25.32 -9.33
CA LYS A 320 5.36 -26.46 -8.63
C LYS A 320 6.85 -26.59 -8.92
N ASP A 321 7.27 -26.30 -10.17
CA ASP A 321 8.68 -26.31 -10.56
C ASP A 321 9.42 -25.17 -9.84
N ALA A 322 8.84 -23.98 -9.78
CA ALA A 322 9.41 -22.84 -9.05
C ALA A 322 9.57 -23.13 -7.54
N ILE A 323 8.60 -23.81 -6.92
CA ILE A 323 8.69 -24.26 -5.52
C ILE A 323 9.80 -25.30 -5.37
N TYR A 324 9.87 -26.27 -6.29
CA TYR A 324 10.89 -27.31 -6.28
C TYR A 324 12.31 -26.72 -6.37
N ASP A 325 12.50 -25.74 -7.24
CA ASP A 325 13.78 -25.05 -7.38
C ASP A 325 14.19 -24.36 -6.07
N ILE A 326 13.28 -23.65 -5.39
CA ILE A 326 13.56 -23.04 -4.07
C ILE A 326 13.96 -24.10 -3.05
N MET A 327 13.25 -25.24 -3.01
CA MET A 327 13.48 -26.30 -2.04
C MET A 327 14.79 -27.05 -2.27
N ASN A 328 15.32 -27.02 -3.51
CA ASN A 328 16.59 -27.67 -3.87
C ASN A 328 17.78 -26.69 -3.93
N ASN A 329 17.59 -25.44 -3.55
CA ASN A 329 18.69 -24.50 -3.39
C ASN A 329 19.71 -25.02 -2.35
N GLU A 330 20.95 -24.54 -2.45
CA GLU A 330 22.00 -24.85 -1.49
C GLU A 330 21.55 -24.60 -0.05
N PHE A 331 21.94 -25.47 0.87
CA PHE A 331 21.67 -25.27 2.29
C PHE A 331 22.37 -24.03 2.81
N LYS A 332 21.62 -23.14 3.43
CA LYS A 332 22.12 -21.89 4.02
C LYS A 332 21.76 -21.81 5.49
N ALA A 333 22.56 -21.08 6.27
CA ALA A 333 22.18 -20.74 7.63
C ALA A 333 20.96 -19.81 7.60
N GLU A 334 20.05 -19.94 8.58
CA GLU A 334 18.82 -19.13 8.61
C GLU A 334 19.11 -17.63 8.67
N ASN A 335 20.21 -17.24 9.35
CA ASN A 335 20.63 -15.85 9.56
C ASN A 335 21.60 -15.34 8.47
N GLU A 336 21.82 -16.10 7.41
CA GLU A 336 22.69 -15.69 6.32
C GLU A 336 22.00 -14.60 5.48
N TRP A 337 22.62 -13.43 5.45
CA TRP A 337 22.11 -12.23 4.74
C TRP A 337 22.64 -12.12 3.32
N SER A 338 23.48 -13.06 2.89
CA SER A 338 24.12 -13.12 1.56
C SER A 338 23.45 -14.11 0.61
#